data_0c02446ed667d3e11563f55698df947c
#
_entry.id   0c02446ed667d3e11563f55698df947c
#
_cell.length_a   1.000
_cell.length_b   1.000
_cell.length_c   1.000
_cell.angle_alpha   90.00
_cell.angle_beta   90.00
_cell.angle_gamma   90.00
#
_symmetry.space_group_name_H-M   'P 1'
#
loop_
_entity.id
_entity.type
_entity.pdbx_description
1 polymer ?
#
loop_
_entity_poly.entity_id
_entity_poly.type
_entity_poly.pdbx_seq_one_letter_code
_entity_poly.pdbx_strand_id
1 'polypeptide(L)'
;MRYVKPRTALLIGCLLQVYAAQAGKLSIVIDDVGYRPHEENAVLQMPTAISVAVLPNAPHARLMATRAHSQGREVLIHMPMAPLSKQPLERDTLQPSMSSDEIQRIIRNAVNNVPYAVGMNNHMGSAMTSSLPGMQKVMQALESYRLYFLDSMTIGSSQATRAAAGTGVKVIKRKVFLDDTANEADIRRQFNRAVELARRNGSAIAIGHPRPATVKVLQQMLPSLPADIVLVKPSALLNEPQGNGGYVPPQVKPQKPQPKNPFSGGIKQCKVKPPKEKTNAGTALGVIADSIATSPPVTFIKRHWQHWTQAKPQA
;
A
#
# COMPACT_ATOMS: atom_id res chain seq x y z
N MET A 1 71.67 5.61 49.22
CA MET A 1 70.68 4.77 48.49
C MET A 1 69.42 5.54 48.38
N ARG A 2 69.07 6.00 47.14
CA ARG A 2 67.83 6.75 46.83
C ARG A 2 66.88 5.80 46.11
N TYR A 3 65.74 5.51 46.70
CA TYR A 3 64.63 4.70 46.08
C TYR A 3 63.91 5.54 45.07
N VAL A 4 63.89 5.11 43.80
CA VAL A 4 63.03 5.66 42.72
C VAL A 4 61.75 4.87 42.73
N LYS A 5 60.59 5.56 42.94
CA LYS A 5 59.26 4.96 42.86
C LYS A 5 58.88 4.83 41.40
N PRO A 6 58.30 3.70 40.91
CA PRO A 6 57.77 3.59 39.56
C PRO A 6 56.45 4.37 39.47
N ARG A 7 56.38 5.25 38.50
CA ARG A 7 55.11 5.89 38.06
C ARG A 7 54.31 4.93 37.23
N THR A 8 53.21 4.46 37.75
CA THR A 8 52.21 3.65 37.03
C THR A 8 51.48 4.54 36.06
N ALA A 9 51.78 4.42 34.77
CA ALA A 9 51.04 5.08 33.70
C ALA A 9 49.74 4.31 33.46
N LEU A 10 48.61 4.90 33.84
CA LEU A 10 47.26 4.37 33.59
C LEU A 10 46.90 4.69 32.13
N LEU A 11 47.00 3.71 31.22
CA LEU A 11 46.52 3.79 29.86
C LEU A 11 45.00 3.61 29.88
N ILE A 12 44.27 4.71 29.81
CA ILE A 12 42.82 4.72 29.59
C ILE A 12 42.61 4.47 28.09
N GLY A 13 42.39 3.21 27.72
CA GLY A 13 41.95 2.81 26.40
C GLY A 13 40.49 3.24 26.19
N CYS A 14 40.25 4.35 25.49
CA CYS A 14 38.93 4.68 24.97
C CYS A 14 38.55 3.64 23.93
N LEU A 15 37.77 2.64 24.32
CA LEU A 15 37.02 1.77 23.38
C LEU A 15 35.98 2.61 22.68
N LEU A 16 36.35 3.17 21.54
CA LEU A 16 35.38 3.70 20.56
C LEU A 16 34.55 2.50 20.05
N GLN A 17 33.41 2.25 20.68
CA GLN A 17 32.41 1.37 20.11
C GLN A 17 31.86 2.03 18.84
N VAL A 18 32.39 1.66 17.70
CA VAL A 18 31.79 1.97 16.40
C VAL A 18 30.49 1.19 16.34
N TYR A 19 29.39 1.83 16.68
CA TYR A 19 28.07 1.32 16.32
C TYR A 19 28.02 1.30 14.80
N ALA A 20 28.23 0.13 14.19
CA ALA A 20 27.93 -0.05 12.78
C ALA A 20 26.44 0.27 12.61
N ALA A 21 26.13 1.42 12.04
CA ALA A 21 24.77 1.78 11.69
C ALA A 21 24.28 0.70 10.71
N GLN A 22 23.36 -0.13 11.18
CA GLN A 22 22.79 -1.19 10.33
C GLN A 22 22.03 -0.53 9.20
N ALA A 23 22.41 -0.85 7.96
CA ALA A 23 21.74 -0.31 6.78
C ALA A 23 20.25 -0.63 6.82
N GLY A 24 19.42 0.38 6.50
CA GLY A 24 17.98 0.21 6.40
C GLY A 24 17.62 -0.72 5.23
N LYS A 25 16.72 -1.66 5.45
CA LYS A 25 16.30 -2.64 4.44
C LYS A 25 15.05 -2.16 3.72
N LEU A 26 15.14 -1.87 2.44
CA LEU A 26 13.99 -1.52 1.59
C LEU A 26 13.62 -2.68 0.69
N SER A 27 12.38 -3.16 0.79
CA SER A 27 11.81 -4.12 -0.15
C SER A 27 10.79 -3.43 -1.05
N ILE A 28 10.89 -3.69 -2.36
CA ILE A 28 9.95 -3.18 -3.35
C ILE A 28 9.32 -4.35 -4.07
N VAL A 29 7.99 -4.35 -4.12
CA VAL A 29 7.18 -5.35 -4.86
C VAL A 29 6.37 -4.63 -5.91
N ILE A 30 6.34 -5.19 -7.12
CA ILE A 30 5.51 -4.70 -8.22
C ILE A 30 4.35 -5.66 -8.39
N ASP A 31 3.15 -5.18 -8.06
CA ASP A 31 1.88 -5.90 -8.16
C ASP A 31 1.30 -5.85 -9.59
N ASP A 32 0.18 -6.51 -9.84
CA ASP A 32 -0.58 -6.55 -11.10
C ASP A 32 0.22 -7.05 -12.33
N VAL A 33 1.24 -7.88 -12.11
CA VAL A 33 2.08 -8.42 -13.19
C VAL A 33 1.34 -9.52 -13.96
N GLY A 34 1.45 -9.50 -15.28
CA GLY A 34 0.89 -10.50 -16.21
C GLY A 34 -0.02 -9.94 -17.30
N TYR A 35 -0.31 -8.64 -17.28
CA TYR A 35 -1.17 -7.96 -18.28
C TYR A 35 -0.43 -6.94 -19.16
N ARG A 36 0.73 -6.44 -18.74
CA ARG A 36 1.45 -5.33 -19.38
C ARG A 36 2.90 -5.69 -19.69
N PRO A 37 3.15 -6.58 -20.66
CA PRO A 37 4.49 -7.11 -20.92
C PRO A 37 5.55 -6.03 -21.18
N HIS A 38 5.18 -4.88 -21.75
CA HIS A 38 6.11 -3.78 -22.03
C HIS A 38 6.68 -3.20 -20.72
N GLU A 39 5.81 -2.73 -19.82
CA GLU A 39 6.20 -2.13 -18.53
C GLU A 39 6.81 -3.18 -17.59
N GLU A 40 6.28 -4.39 -17.61
CA GLU A 40 6.78 -5.51 -16.81
C GLU A 40 8.19 -5.92 -17.21
N ASN A 41 8.49 -5.96 -18.52
CA ASN A 41 9.87 -6.19 -18.99
C ASN A 41 10.81 -5.06 -18.56
N ALA A 42 10.36 -3.80 -18.52
CA ALA A 42 11.14 -2.70 -17.98
C ALA A 42 11.42 -2.86 -16.48
N VAL A 43 10.45 -3.39 -15.70
CA VAL A 43 10.67 -3.78 -14.30
C VAL A 43 11.72 -4.88 -14.18
N LEU A 44 11.70 -5.86 -15.07
CA LEU A 44 12.68 -6.96 -15.09
C LEU A 44 14.11 -6.52 -15.46
N GLN A 45 14.32 -5.29 -15.91
CA GLN A 45 15.66 -4.70 -16.10
C GLN A 45 16.18 -3.96 -14.85
N MET A 46 15.35 -3.77 -13.82
CA MET A 46 15.76 -3.14 -12.57
C MET A 46 16.53 -4.14 -11.68
N PRO A 47 17.10 -3.71 -10.53
CA PRO A 47 17.80 -4.61 -9.61
C PRO A 47 16.98 -5.85 -9.23
N THR A 48 17.61 -7.03 -9.17
CA THR A 48 16.92 -8.31 -8.94
C THR A 48 16.32 -8.47 -7.54
N ALA A 49 16.64 -7.58 -6.61
CA ALA A 49 16.00 -7.51 -5.30
C ALA A 49 14.53 -7.01 -5.38
N ILE A 50 14.15 -6.33 -6.48
CA ILE A 50 12.75 -5.96 -6.71
C ILE A 50 11.99 -7.23 -7.08
N SER A 51 10.94 -7.53 -6.32
CA SER A 51 10.09 -8.69 -6.48
C SER A 51 8.86 -8.37 -7.31
N VAL A 52 8.23 -9.38 -7.87
CA VAL A 52 7.01 -9.23 -8.65
C VAL A 52 5.89 -10.09 -8.07
N ALA A 53 4.69 -9.53 -8.04
CA ALA A 53 3.48 -10.26 -7.66
C ALA A 53 2.56 -10.39 -8.89
N VAL A 54 2.30 -11.64 -9.26
CA VAL A 54 1.70 -12.01 -10.54
C VAL A 54 0.24 -12.38 -10.34
N LEU A 55 -0.66 -11.75 -11.11
CA LEU A 55 -2.07 -12.11 -11.14
C LEU A 55 -2.25 -13.50 -11.77
N PRO A 56 -2.80 -14.50 -11.06
CA PRO A 56 -2.77 -15.90 -11.50
C PRO A 56 -3.59 -16.18 -12.76
N ASN A 57 -4.58 -15.36 -13.05
CA ASN A 57 -5.44 -15.48 -14.23
C ASN A 57 -5.04 -14.54 -15.39
N ALA A 58 -3.94 -13.80 -15.23
CA ALA A 58 -3.44 -12.93 -16.29
C ALA A 58 -2.88 -13.74 -17.48
N PRO A 59 -3.02 -13.25 -18.72
CA PRO A 59 -2.62 -13.99 -19.92
C PRO A 59 -1.13 -14.33 -19.98
N HIS A 60 -0.28 -13.53 -19.35
CA HIS A 60 1.16 -13.74 -19.31
C HIS A 60 1.68 -14.20 -17.93
N ALA A 61 0.81 -14.66 -17.01
CA ALA A 61 1.18 -14.99 -15.64
C ALA A 61 2.37 -15.95 -15.57
N ARG A 62 2.26 -17.12 -16.20
CA ARG A 62 3.32 -18.15 -16.20
C ARG A 62 4.61 -17.64 -16.83
N LEU A 63 4.52 -16.92 -17.94
CA LEU A 63 5.67 -16.36 -18.64
C LEU A 63 6.45 -15.39 -17.75
N MET A 64 5.74 -14.45 -17.12
CA MET A 64 6.36 -13.42 -16.28
C MET A 64 6.94 -14.02 -14.99
N ALA A 65 6.23 -14.96 -14.36
CA ALA A 65 6.74 -15.69 -13.20
C ALA A 65 8.05 -16.44 -13.53
N THR A 66 8.08 -17.16 -14.66
CA THR A 66 9.27 -17.91 -15.08
C THR A 66 10.44 -16.99 -15.40
N ARG A 67 10.21 -15.88 -16.11
CA ARG A 67 11.25 -14.88 -16.42
C ARG A 67 11.81 -14.21 -15.15
N ALA A 68 10.94 -13.82 -14.22
CA ALA A 68 11.37 -13.24 -12.96
C ALA A 68 12.22 -14.22 -12.15
N HIS A 69 11.77 -15.47 -12.04
CA HIS A 69 12.49 -16.51 -11.34
C HIS A 69 13.86 -16.82 -11.97
N SER A 70 13.96 -16.89 -13.30
CA SER A 70 15.23 -17.17 -14.00
C SER A 70 16.29 -16.09 -13.77
N GLN A 71 15.88 -14.85 -13.40
CA GLN A 71 16.78 -13.77 -12.98
C GLN A 71 17.11 -13.83 -11.48
N GLY A 72 16.61 -14.81 -10.75
CA GLY A 72 16.75 -14.89 -9.29
C GLY A 72 15.85 -13.93 -8.52
N ARG A 73 14.83 -13.35 -9.13
CA ARG A 73 13.84 -12.51 -8.43
C ARG A 73 12.90 -13.37 -7.62
N GLU A 74 12.37 -12.79 -6.58
CA GLU A 74 11.28 -13.38 -5.81
C GLU A 74 9.95 -13.15 -6.50
N VAL A 75 9.16 -14.22 -6.62
CA VAL A 75 7.84 -14.22 -7.25
C VAL A 75 6.79 -14.45 -6.18
N LEU A 76 5.73 -13.63 -6.18
CA LEU A 76 4.54 -13.78 -5.35
C LEU A 76 3.31 -14.03 -6.23
N ILE A 77 2.32 -14.70 -5.65
CA ILE A 77 0.98 -14.75 -6.22
C ILE A 77 0.23 -13.49 -5.80
N HIS A 78 -0.20 -12.67 -6.75
CA HIS A 78 -1.07 -11.52 -6.48
C HIS A 78 -2.52 -11.98 -6.52
N MET A 79 -3.03 -12.41 -5.35
CA MET A 79 -4.30 -13.13 -5.25
C MET A 79 -5.48 -12.17 -5.24
N PRO A 80 -6.43 -12.25 -6.21
CA PRO A 80 -7.65 -11.46 -6.18
C PRO A 80 -8.49 -11.79 -4.94
N MET A 81 -8.85 -10.76 -4.18
CA MET A 81 -9.62 -10.85 -2.95
C MET A 81 -10.72 -9.78 -2.92
N ALA A 82 -11.89 -10.12 -2.41
CA ALA A 82 -13.06 -9.25 -2.41
C ALA A 82 -12.82 -7.93 -1.67
N PRO A 83 -13.06 -6.78 -2.32
CA PRO A 83 -13.04 -5.47 -1.68
C PRO A 83 -14.38 -5.15 -1.02
N LEU A 84 -14.41 -4.13 -0.17
CA LEU A 84 -15.65 -3.54 0.37
C LEU A 84 -16.39 -2.69 -0.70
N SER A 85 -15.66 -2.20 -1.69
CA SER A 85 -16.22 -1.40 -2.79
C SER A 85 -16.93 -2.28 -3.82
N LYS A 86 -17.91 -1.71 -4.53
CA LYS A 86 -18.60 -2.37 -5.64
C LYS A 86 -17.81 -2.18 -6.93
N GLN A 87 -16.75 -2.94 -7.10
CA GLN A 87 -15.93 -2.94 -8.33
C GLN A 87 -16.07 -4.28 -9.03
N PRO A 88 -15.88 -4.34 -10.37
CA PRO A 88 -15.76 -5.60 -11.08
C PRO A 88 -14.67 -6.47 -10.45
N LEU A 89 -14.95 -7.74 -10.26
CA LEU A 89 -14.04 -8.69 -9.65
C LEU A 89 -13.31 -9.49 -10.71
N GLU A 90 -12.05 -9.76 -10.47
CA GLU A 90 -11.28 -10.75 -11.23
C GLU A 90 -11.89 -12.14 -11.05
N ARG A 91 -11.67 -13.01 -12.04
CA ARG A 91 -12.05 -14.42 -11.91
C ARG A 91 -11.33 -15.05 -10.73
N ASP A 92 -12.00 -15.96 -10.04
CA ASP A 92 -11.49 -16.67 -8.86
C ASP A 92 -11.11 -15.72 -7.69
N THR A 93 -11.78 -14.56 -7.58
CA THR A 93 -11.63 -13.66 -6.45
C THR A 93 -12.09 -14.32 -5.16
N LEU A 94 -11.20 -14.43 -4.17
CA LEU A 94 -11.51 -15.01 -2.86
C LEU A 94 -12.51 -14.12 -2.09
N GLN A 95 -13.56 -14.74 -1.55
CA GLN A 95 -14.61 -14.06 -0.79
C GLN A 95 -14.75 -14.64 0.62
N PRO A 96 -15.11 -13.83 1.63
CA PRO A 96 -15.24 -14.30 3.01
C PRO A 96 -16.25 -15.45 3.20
N SER A 97 -17.29 -15.50 2.36
CA SER A 97 -18.36 -16.50 2.39
C SER A 97 -17.99 -17.86 1.82
N MET A 98 -16.89 -17.95 1.07
CA MET A 98 -16.46 -19.20 0.43
C MET A 98 -16.12 -20.29 1.45
N SER A 99 -16.37 -21.54 1.09
CA SER A 99 -15.95 -22.70 1.86
C SER A 99 -14.42 -22.86 1.88
N SER A 100 -13.90 -23.64 2.83
CA SER A 100 -12.47 -23.96 2.86
C SER A 100 -12.01 -24.68 1.60
N ASP A 101 -12.81 -25.63 1.10
CA ASP A 101 -12.49 -26.41 -0.10
C ASP A 101 -12.44 -25.54 -1.35
N GLU A 102 -13.33 -24.57 -1.45
CA GLU A 102 -13.35 -23.62 -2.56
C GLU A 102 -12.12 -22.71 -2.54
N ILE A 103 -11.76 -22.15 -1.38
CA ILE A 103 -10.55 -21.35 -1.19
C ILE A 103 -9.31 -22.18 -1.52
N GLN A 104 -9.21 -23.41 -1.03
CA GLN A 104 -8.10 -24.32 -1.33
C GLN A 104 -7.99 -24.62 -2.82
N ARG A 105 -9.13 -24.87 -3.49
CA ARG A 105 -9.16 -25.12 -4.93
C ARG A 105 -8.63 -23.91 -5.72
N ILE A 106 -9.10 -22.71 -5.38
CA ILE A 106 -8.66 -21.47 -6.04
C ILE A 106 -7.17 -21.22 -5.81
N ILE A 107 -6.70 -21.35 -4.56
CA ILE A 107 -5.28 -21.14 -4.24
C ILE A 107 -4.41 -22.17 -4.94
N ARG A 108 -4.81 -23.45 -5.01
CA ARG A 108 -4.10 -24.49 -5.77
C ARG A 108 -3.97 -24.11 -7.25
N ASN A 109 -5.02 -23.62 -7.87
CA ASN A 109 -4.99 -23.15 -9.26
C ASN A 109 -4.03 -21.97 -9.42
N ALA A 110 -4.05 -21.03 -8.48
CA ALA A 110 -3.15 -19.88 -8.48
C ALA A 110 -1.67 -20.31 -8.38
N VAL A 111 -1.35 -21.25 -7.49
CA VAL A 111 0.00 -21.83 -7.36
C VAL A 111 0.44 -22.50 -8.67
N ASN A 112 -0.45 -23.23 -9.34
CA ASN A 112 -0.15 -23.86 -10.62
C ASN A 112 0.09 -22.86 -11.75
N ASN A 113 -0.61 -21.72 -11.73
CA ASN A 113 -0.53 -20.69 -12.77
C ASN A 113 0.67 -19.76 -12.57
N VAL A 114 1.11 -19.57 -11.32
CA VAL A 114 2.26 -18.75 -10.96
C VAL A 114 3.36 -19.64 -10.37
N PRO A 115 4.13 -20.34 -11.21
CA PRO A 115 5.19 -21.22 -10.74
C PRO A 115 6.28 -20.41 -10.01
N TYR A 116 7.02 -21.12 -9.13
CA TYR A 116 8.14 -20.56 -8.34
C TYR A 116 7.72 -19.48 -7.31
N ALA A 117 6.43 -19.29 -7.08
CA ALA A 117 5.98 -18.38 -6.05
C ALA A 117 6.42 -18.87 -4.65
N VAL A 118 6.94 -17.96 -3.84
CA VAL A 118 7.36 -18.20 -2.46
C VAL A 118 6.48 -17.49 -1.44
N GLY A 119 5.57 -16.66 -1.91
CA GLY A 119 4.61 -15.91 -1.10
C GLY A 119 3.36 -15.55 -1.89
N MET A 120 2.42 -14.99 -1.18
CA MET A 120 1.18 -14.46 -1.74
C MET A 120 0.89 -13.08 -1.13
N ASN A 121 0.35 -12.16 -1.94
CA ASN A 121 -0.23 -10.92 -1.42
C ASN A 121 -1.64 -10.71 -1.99
N ASN A 122 -2.39 -9.79 -1.42
CA ASN A 122 -3.76 -9.53 -1.85
C ASN A 122 -3.84 -8.43 -2.91
N HIS A 123 -4.47 -8.75 -4.05
CA HIS A 123 -5.03 -7.78 -4.99
C HIS A 123 -6.38 -7.31 -4.45
N MET A 124 -6.57 -5.99 -4.28
CA MET A 124 -7.73 -5.45 -3.54
C MET A 124 -7.84 -6.07 -2.13
N GLY A 125 -9.02 -6.59 -1.78
CA GLY A 125 -9.18 -7.50 -0.65
C GLY A 125 -9.58 -6.84 0.67
N SER A 126 -10.08 -5.61 0.69
CA SER A 126 -10.47 -4.94 1.94
C SER A 126 -11.59 -5.67 2.70
N ALA A 127 -12.53 -6.35 2.00
CA ALA A 127 -13.52 -7.20 2.65
C ALA A 127 -12.92 -8.53 3.11
N MET A 128 -12.12 -9.17 2.25
CA MET A 128 -11.54 -10.48 2.57
C MET A 128 -10.53 -10.37 3.72
N THR A 129 -9.60 -9.43 3.66
CA THR A 129 -8.55 -9.27 4.69
C THR A 129 -9.09 -8.79 6.03
N SER A 130 -10.24 -8.10 6.08
CA SER A 130 -10.90 -7.74 7.34
C SER A 130 -11.71 -8.89 7.97
N SER A 131 -11.94 -9.99 7.24
CA SER A 131 -12.66 -11.16 7.72
C SER A 131 -11.71 -12.15 8.37
N LEU A 132 -11.75 -12.27 9.70
CA LEU A 132 -10.95 -13.27 10.40
C LEU A 132 -11.24 -14.70 9.92
N PRO A 133 -12.51 -15.17 9.85
CA PRO A 133 -12.80 -16.51 9.36
C PRO A 133 -12.35 -16.74 7.90
N GLY A 134 -12.52 -15.73 7.04
CA GLY A 134 -12.05 -15.79 5.66
C GLY A 134 -10.54 -15.95 5.57
N MET A 135 -9.80 -15.09 6.27
CA MET A 135 -8.33 -15.15 6.27
C MET A 135 -7.79 -16.41 6.95
N GLN A 136 -8.46 -16.98 7.96
CA GLN A 136 -8.03 -18.26 8.55
C GLN A 136 -8.03 -19.38 7.51
N LYS A 137 -9.04 -19.47 6.65
CA LYS A 137 -9.09 -20.43 5.54
C LYS A 137 -7.96 -20.22 4.55
N VAL A 138 -7.64 -18.94 4.25
CA VAL A 138 -6.51 -18.60 3.38
C VAL A 138 -5.19 -19.05 4.01
N MET A 139 -4.95 -18.75 5.29
CA MET A 139 -3.70 -19.11 5.96
C MET A 139 -3.52 -20.64 6.03
N GLN A 140 -4.58 -21.39 6.31
CA GLN A 140 -4.57 -22.86 6.27
C GLN A 140 -4.20 -23.39 4.88
N ALA A 141 -4.73 -22.79 3.81
CA ALA A 141 -4.37 -23.19 2.46
C ALA A 141 -2.89 -22.87 2.14
N LEU A 142 -2.40 -21.69 2.54
CA LEU A 142 -1.01 -21.27 2.29
C LEU A 142 0.02 -22.15 3.02
N GLU A 143 -0.30 -22.62 4.22
CA GLU A 143 0.56 -23.51 5.00
C GLU A 143 0.94 -24.76 4.23
N SER A 144 -0.01 -25.35 3.48
CA SER A 144 0.23 -26.55 2.64
C SER A 144 1.26 -26.31 1.54
N TYR A 145 1.46 -25.07 1.12
CA TYR A 145 2.42 -24.68 0.07
C TYR A 145 3.67 -24.00 0.62
N ARG A 146 3.78 -23.81 1.94
CA ARG A 146 4.87 -23.09 2.61
C ARG A 146 5.05 -21.66 2.08
N LEU A 147 3.97 -21.01 1.68
CA LEU A 147 3.96 -19.64 1.22
C LEU A 147 3.83 -18.68 2.41
N TYR A 148 4.61 -17.59 2.41
CA TYR A 148 4.34 -16.49 3.33
C TYR A 148 3.23 -15.57 2.78
N PHE A 149 2.67 -14.72 3.62
CA PHE A 149 1.68 -13.74 3.21
C PHE A 149 2.21 -12.31 3.39
N LEU A 150 2.21 -11.54 2.31
CA LEU A 150 2.45 -10.10 2.33
C LEU A 150 1.10 -9.37 2.31
N ASP A 151 0.69 -8.84 3.44
CA ASP A 151 -0.52 -8.03 3.54
C ASP A 151 -0.31 -6.69 2.82
N SER A 152 -1.02 -6.48 1.70
CA SER A 152 -0.98 -5.25 0.92
C SER A 152 -1.64 -4.07 1.67
N MET A 153 -2.20 -4.31 2.86
CA MET A 153 -2.78 -3.28 3.74
C MET A 153 -3.79 -2.37 3.02
N THR A 154 -4.71 -2.97 2.27
CA THR A 154 -5.81 -2.25 1.60
C THR A 154 -6.88 -1.78 2.57
N ILE A 155 -6.82 -2.23 3.82
CA ILE A 155 -7.63 -1.79 4.94
C ILE A 155 -6.82 -1.84 6.25
N GLY A 156 -7.01 -0.85 7.13
CA GLY A 156 -6.28 -0.79 8.39
C GLY A 156 -6.67 -1.86 9.40
N SER A 157 -7.89 -2.41 9.29
CA SER A 157 -8.44 -3.47 10.18
C SER A 157 -8.15 -4.89 9.70
N SER A 158 -7.12 -5.08 8.84
CA SER A 158 -6.74 -6.40 8.35
C SER A 158 -6.52 -7.41 9.49
N GLN A 159 -7.07 -8.62 9.31
CA GLN A 159 -6.96 -9.75 10.23
C GLN A 159 -5.86 -10.74 9.82
N ALA A 160 -5.09 -10.46 8.77
CA ALA A 160 -4.11 -11.40 8.22
C ALA A 160 -3.14 -11.94 9.29
N THR A 161 -2.53 -11.05 10.09
CA THR A 161 -1.62 -11.46 11.18
C THR A 161 -2.30 -12.32 12.24
N ARG A 162 -3.53 -11.97 12.61
CA ARG A 162 -4.31 -12.73 13.60
C ARG A 162 -4.72 -14.09 13.04
N ALA A 163 -5.09 -14.14 11.77
CA ALA A 163 -5.51 -15.35 11.09
C ALA A 163 -4.37 -16.37 10.92
N ALA A 164 -3.13 -15.90 10.82
CA ALA A 164 -1.94 -16.74 10.72
C ALA A 164 -1.50 -17.35 12.06
N ALA A 165 -2.07 -16.90 13.18
CA ALA A 165 -1.75 -17.47 14.50
C ALA A 165 -2.12 -18.95 14.55
N GLY A 166 -1.18 -19.80 14.96
CA GLY A 166 -1.33 -21.26 15.00
C GLY A 166 -1.02 -21.97 13.68
N THR A 167 -0.67 -21.23 12.62
CA THR A 167 -0.14 -21.78 11.36
C THR A 167 1.36 -21.51 11.22
N GLY A 168 2.01 -22.18 10.29
CA GLY A 168 3.41 -21.90 9.92
C GLY A 168 3.60 -20.68 9.03
N VAL A 169 2.51 -20.00 8.62
CA VAL A 169 2.53 -18.88 7.69
C VAL A 169 3.08 -17.61 8.33
N LYS A 170 4.17 -17.08 7.80
CA LYS A 170 4.70 -15.77 8.19
C LYS A 170 3.92 -14.66 7.49
N VAL A 171 3.61 -13.58 8.22
CA VAL A 171 2.91 -12.41 7.68
C VAL A 171 3.78 -11.18 7.80
N ILE A 172 4.02 -10.51 6.68
CA ILE A 172 4.67 -9.21 6.61
C ILE A 172 3.70 -8.18 6.00
N LYS A 173 3.96 -6.90 6.18
CA LYS A 173 3.00 -5.85 5.83
C LYS A 173 3.63 -4.74 5.00
N ARG A 174 2.92 -4.29 3.98
CA ARG A 174 3.26 -3.06 3.25
C ARG A 174 3.26 -1.85 4.20
N LYS A 175 4.24 -1.00 4.02
CA LYS A 175 4.33 0.31 4.71
C LYS A 175 4.02 1.48 3.80
N VAL A 176 4.31 1.36 2.50
CA VAL A 176 4.12 2.45 1.53
C VAL A 176 3.45 1.92 0.27
N PHE A 177 2.44 2.63 -0.24
CA PHE A 177 1.95 2.51 -1.59
C PHE A 177 2.69 3.54 -2.45
N LEU A 178 3.38 3.11 -3.51
CA LEU A 178 4.20 4.01 -4.33
C LEU A 178 3.35 4.87 -5.25
N ASP A 179 2.31 4.32 -5.82
CA ASP A 179 1.57 4.85 -6.95
C ASP A 179 0.05 4.80 -6.77
N ASP A 180 -0.42 5.12 -5.59
CA ASP A 180 -1.85 5.35 -5.31
C ASP A 180 -2.44 6.40 -6.28
N THR A 181 -1.63 7.40 -6.62
CA THR A 181 -1.87 8.31 -7.74
C THR A 181 -0.84 8.09 -8.85
N ALA A 182 -1.25 8.22 -10.12
CA ALA A 182 -0.36 8.04 -11.28
C ALA A 182 0.58 9.25 -11.54
N ASN A 183 0.77 10.13 -10.56
CA ASN A 183 1.59 11.33 -10.69
C ASN A 183 3.04 11.04 -10.29
N GLU A 184 4.00 11.33 -11.17
CA GLU A 184 5.43 11.10 -10.92
C GLU A 184 5.96 11.79 -9.65
N ALA A 185 5.50 13.02 -9.36
CA ALA A 185 5.93 13.74 -8.17
C ALA A 185 5.44 13.04 -6.88
N ASP A 186 4.23 12.50 -6.90
CA ASP A 186 3.67 11.73 -5.79
C ASP A 186 4.43 10.42 -5.60
N ILE A 187 4.72 9.70 -6.69
CA ILE A 187 5.49 8.47 -6.64
C ILE A 187 6.88 8.72 -6.07
N ARG A 188 7.56 9.81 -6.47
CA ARG A 188 8.86 10.21 -5.88
C ARG A 188 8.74 10.49 -4.38
N ARG A 189 7.69 11.18 -3.95
CA ARG A 189 7.46 11.42 -2.52
C ARG A 189 7.26 10.12 -1.74
N GLN A 190 6.48 9.18 -2.30
CA GLN A 190 6.25 7.89 -1.65
C GLN A 190 7.52 7.02 -1.65
N PHE A 191 8.34 7.05 -2.70
CA PHE A 191 9.63 6.38 -2.70
C PHE A 191 10.54 6.93 -1.59
N ASN A 192 10.70 8.25 -1.50
CA ASN A 192 11.48 8.88 -0.44
C ASN A 192 10.93 8.55 0.96
N ARG A 193 9.61 8.49 1.11
CA ARG A 193 8.97 8.03 2.35
C ARG A 193 9.32 6.59 2.68
N ALA A 194 9.37 5.71 1.70
CA ALA A 194 9.77 4.31 1.91
C ALA A 194 11.23 4.21 2.37
N VAL A 195 12.14 4.99 1.77
CA VAL A 195 13.54 5.12 2.18
C VAL A 195 13.65 5.60 3.62
N GLU A 196 12.95 6.67 3.98
CA GLU A 196 12.93 7.20 5.35
C GLU A 196 12.40 6.20 6.38
N LEU A 197 11.35 5.44 6.02
CA LEU A 197 10.82 4.40 6.89
C LEU A 197 11.81 3.25 7.06
N ALA A 198 12.50 2.83 6.00
CA ALA A 198 13.53 1.82 6.05
C ALA A 198 14.68 2.25 6.98
N ARG A 199 15.14 3.51 6.84
CA ARG A 199 16.18 4.10 7.69
C ARG A 199 15.77 4.16 9.16
N ARG A 200 14.57 4.65 9.44
CA ARG A 200 14.10 4.88 10.81
C ARG A 200 13.70 3.61 11.55
N ASN A 201 13.09 2.66 10.84
CA ASN A 201 12.52 1.45 11.44
C ASN A 201 13.36 0.19 11.19
N GLY A 202 14.52 0.32 10.53
CA GLY A 202 15.36 -0.79 10.11
C GLY A 202 14.86 -1.48 8.83
N SER A 203 13.55 -1.43 8.54
CA SER A 203 13.00 -2.02 7.31
C SER A 203 11.70 -1.34 6.86
N ALA A 204 11.43 -1.38 5.55
CA ALA A 204 10.15 -0.99 4.96
C ALA A 204 9.84 -1.84 3.72
N ILE A 205 8.55 -2.10 3.49
CA ILE A 205 8.05 -2.72 2.26
C ILE A 205 7.21 -1.68 1.51
N ALA A 206 7.57 -1.43 0.26
CA ALA A 206 6.83 -0.58 -0.66
C ALA A 206 6.21 -1.43 -1.77
N ILE A 207 4.97 -1.12 -2.15
CA ILE A 207 4.26 -1.76 -3.27
C ILE A 207 3.94 -0.70 -4.31
N GLY A 208 4.14 -1.04 -5.57
CA GLY A 208 3.72 -0.27 -6.75
C GLY A 208 3.24 -1.19 -7.85
N HIS A 209 2.85 -0.61 -9.00
CA HIS A 209 2.32 -1.35 -10.14
C HIS A 209 3.15 -1.06 -11.41
N PRO A 210 3.08 -1.90 -12.46
CA PRO A 210 3.80 -1.70 -13.71
C PRO A 210 3.09 -0.64 -14.56
N ARG A 211 3.03 0.59 -14.04
CA ARG A 211 2.50 1.77 -14.73
C ARG A 211 3.66 2.58 -15.32
N PRO A 212 3.51 3.22 -16.48
CA PRO A 212 4.60 3.99 -17.09
C PRO A 212 5.26 5.00 -16.13
N ALA A 213 4.46 5.73 -15.34
CA ALA A 213 4.98 6.69 -14.37
C ALA A 213 5.79 6.02 -13.25
N THR A 214 5.31 4.89 -12.72
CA THR A 214 6.01 4.14 -11.67
C THR A 214 7.33 3.58 -12.18
N VAL A 215 7.32 2.95 -13.36
CA VAL A 215 8.52 2.40 -14.01
C VAL A 215 9.55 3.52 -14.22
N LYS A 216 9.13 4.64 -14.79
CA LYS A 216 10.01 5.79 -15.04
C LYS A 216 10.64 6.33 -13.77
N VAL A 217 9.84 6.52 -12.71
CA VAL A 217 10.34 7.04 -11.43
C VAL A 217 11.32 6.06 -10.79
N LEU A 218 11.01 4.77 -10.77
CA LEU A 218 11.89 3.76 -10.20
C LEU A 218 13.23 3.69 -10.96
N GLN A 219 13.22 3.71 -12.30
CA GLN A 219 14.44 3.75 -13.11
C GLN A 219 15.34 4.94 -12.78
N GLN A 220 14.75 6.08 -12.45
CA GLN A 220 15.49 7.30 -12.11
C GLN A 220 16.00 7.31 -10.67
N MET A 221 15.25 6.75 -9.74
CA MET A 221 15.56 6.86 -8.31
C MET A 221 16.39 5.69 -7.76
N LEU A 222 16.26 4.50 -8.33
CA LEU A 222 16.99 3.33 -7.84
C LEU A 222 18.53 3.49 -7.95
N PRO A 223 19.09 4.06 -9.03
CA PRO A 223 20.55 4.27 -9.11
C PRO A 223 21.10 5.26 -8.07
N SER A 224 20.25 6.13 -7.53
CA SER A 224 20.62 7.13 -6.51
C SER A 224 20.15 6.75 -5.10
N LEU A 225 19.87 5.46 -4.88
CA LEU A 225 19.50 4.99 -3.55
C LEU A 225 20.63 5.29 -2.55
N PRO A 226 20.33 5.89 -1.37
CA PRO A 226 21.35 6.22 -0.37
C PRO A 226 22.15 4.99 0.07
N ALA A 227 23.44 5.15 0.32
CA ALA A 227 24.36 4.07 0.68
C ALA A 227 24.00 3.37 2.02
N ASP A 228 23.23 4.03 2.86
CA ASP A 228 22.71 3.50 4.13
C ASP A 228 21.40 2.69 3.95
N ILE A 229 20.96 2.46 2.71
CA ILE A 229 19.79 1.65 2.38
C ILE A 229 20.18 0.49 1.46
N VAL A 230 19.74 -0.70 1.81
CA VAL A 230 19.94 -1.91 1.01
C VAL A 230 18.60 -2.42 0.48
N LEU A 231 18.55 -2.67 -0.84
CA LEU A 231 17.40 -3.35 -1.44
C LEU A 231 17.43 -4.84 -1.08
N VAL A 232 16.32 -5.33 -0.56
CA VAL A 232 16.17 -6.74 -0.16
C VAL A 232 14.85 -7.31 -0.70
N LYS A 233 14.81 -8.63 -0.88
CA LYS A 233 13.57 -9.34 -1.19
C LYS A 233 12.64 -9.34 0.02
N PRO A 234 11.31 -9.41 -0.15
CA PRO A 234 10.36 -9.46 0.97
C PRO A 234 10.65 -10.61 1.96
N SER A 235 11.07 -11.78 1.47
CA SER A 235 11.39 -12.93 2.33
C SER A 235 12.52 -12.65 3.32
N ALA A 236 13.44 -11.76 3.01
CA ALA A 236 14.51 -11.34 3.94
C ALA A 236 13.97 -10.59 5.17
N LEU A 237 12.70 -10.17 5.14
CA LEU A 237 12.06 -9.44 6.23
C LEU A 237 11.10 -10.30 7.09
N LEU A 238 10.98 -11.60 6.81
CA LEU A 238 10.04 -12.50 7.50
C LEU A 238 10.33 -12.67 9.00
N ASN A 239 11.57 -12.49 9.42
CA ASN A 239 12.00 -12.61 10.81
C ASN A 239 12.36 -11.25 11.44
N GLU A 240 12.18 -10.16 10.71
CA GLU A 240 12.37 -8.82 11.24
C GLU A 240 11.18 -8.42 12.12
N PRO A 241 11.41 -7.64 13.18
CA PRO A 241 10.31 -7.07 13.95
C PRO A 241 9.39 -6.27 13.02
N GLN A 242 8.16 -6.73 12.86
CA GLN A 242 7.13 -5.98 12.13
C GLN A 242 6.66 -4.85 13.03
N GLY A 243 7.50 -3.81 13.18
CA GLY A 243 7.17 -2.66 13.99
C GLY A 243 5.74 -2.22 13.71
N ASN A 244 4.91 -2.16 14.72
CA ASN A 244 3.64 -1.46 14.64
C ASN A 244 4.00 -0.02 14.29
N GLY A 245 4.02 0.27 12.99
CA GLY A 245 4.17 1.62 12.48
C GLY A 245 2.95 2.42 12.89
N GLY A 246 2.83 2.66 14.21
CA GLY A 246 1.97 3.70 14.70
C GLY A 246 2.38 4.95 13.92
N TYR A 247 1.48 5.51 13.17
CA TYR A 247 1.60 6.86 12.66
C TYR A 247 1.94 7.75 13.85
N VAL A 248 3.22 8.02 14.05
CA VAL A 248 3.66 9.14 14.88
C VAL A 248 3.52 10.34 13.96
N PRO A 249 2.54 11.22 14.22
CA PRO A 249 2.47 12.47 13.48
C PRO A 249 3.85 13.14 13.55
N PRO A 250 4.32 13.80 12.47
CA PRO A 250 5.54 14.60 12.56
C PRO A 250 5.42 15.48 13.80
N GLN A 251 6.36 15.38 14.71
CA GLN A 251 6.43 16.32 15.83
C GLN A 251 6.57 17.70 15.19
N VAL A 252 5.47 18.45 15.19
CA VAL A 252 5.49 19.84 14.81
C VAL A 252 6.44 20.50 15.81
N LYS A 253 7.62 20.91 15.33
CA LYS A 253 8.49 21.79 16.14
C LYS A 253 7.59 22.91 16.66
N PRO A 254 7.72 23.32 17.94
CA PRO A 254 6.90 24.39 18.46
C PRO A 254 6.97 25.59 17.50
N GLN A 255 5.92 25.82 16.77
CA GLN A 255 5.80 27.06 15.99
C GLN A 255 5.74 28.21 16.98
N LYS A 256 6.53 29.28 16.74
CA LYS A 256 6.35 30.53 17.43
C LYS A 256 4.86 30.87 17.48
N PRO A 257 4.35 31.42 18.60
CA PRO A 257 2.93 31.73 18.73
C PRO A 257 2.47 32.54 17.53
N GLN A 258 1.64 31.95 16.70
CA GLN A 258 0.94 32.69 15.65
C GLN A 258 -0.06 33.64 16.33
N PRO A 259 -0.31 34.82 15.79
CA PRO A 259 -1.32 35.73 16.31
C PRO A 259 -2.65 34.98 16.41
N LYS A 260 -3.28 35.04 17.57
CA LYS A 260 -4.54 34.37 17.87
C LYS A 260 -5.55 34.70 16.77
N ASN A 261 -6.03 33.70 16.06
CA ASN A 261 -7.13 33.83 15.12
C ASN A 261 -8.32 34.45 15.90
N PRO A 262 -8.84 35.62 15.51
CA PRO A 262 -9.95 36.26 16.22
C PRO A 262 -11.23 35.41 16.27
N PHE A 263 -11.31 34.32 15.48
CA PHE A 263 -12.42 33.38 15.44
C PHE A 263 -12.17 32.08 16.27
N SER A 264 -11.07 31.96 17.00
CA SER A 264 -10.79 30.81 17.86
C SER A 264 -11.41 30.86 19.26
N GLY A 265 -12.23 31.87 19.55
CA GLY A 265 -13.10 31.86 20.72
C GLY A 265 -14.16 30.79 20.55
N GLY A 266 -14.17 29.77 21.45
CA GLY A 266 -15.14 28.67 21.40
C GLY A 266 -16.55 29.20 21.16
N ILE A 267 -17.29 28.47 20.33
CA ILE A 267 -18.70 28.79 20.02
C ILE A 267 -19.46 28.89 21.35
N LYS A 268 -19.60 30.09 21.85
CA LYS A 268 -20.63 30.38 22.86
C LYS A 268 -21.92 29.96 22.18
N GLN A 269 -22.64 29.01 22.78
CA GLN A 269 -23.93 28.54 22.29
C GLN A 269 -24.75 29.69 21.81
N CYS A 270 -24.83 29.90 20.49
CA CYS A 270 -25.84 30.75 19.92
C CYS A 270 -27.17 30.08 20.25
N LYS A 271 -27.90 30.59 21.24
CA LYS A 271 -29.31 30.29 21.43
C LYS A 271 -30.03 30.84 20.20
N VAL A 272 -30.14 30.03 19.17
CA VAL A 272 -30.98 30.30 18.01
C VAL A 272 -32.40 30.31 18.56
N LYS A 273 -33.01 31.53 18.66
CA LYS A 273 -34.45 31.61 18.89
C LYS A 273 -35.14 30.92 17.73
N PRO A 274 -36.06 29.98 17.96
CA PRO A 274 -36.79 29.36 16.87
C PRO A 274 -37.51 30.47 16.07
N PRO A 275 -37.57 30.36 14.73
CA PRO A 275 -38.26 31.35 13.91
C PRO A 275 -39.70 31.45 14.34
N LYS A 276 -40.18 32.70 14.47
CA LYS A 276 -41.55 33.03 14.95
C LYS A 276 -42.63 32.66 13.94
N GLU A 277 -42.28 32.28 12.73
CA GLU A 277 -43.24 31.90 11.69
C GLU A 277 -43.00 30.43 11.26
N LYS A 278 -44.09 29.66 11.21
CA LYS A 278 -44.10 28.32 10.63
C LYS A 278 -43.85 28.47 9.13
N THR A 279 -42.74 28.00 8.63
CA THR A 279 -42.46 27.93 7.19
C THR A 279 -43.57 27.13 6.52
N ASN A 280 -44.24 27.74 5.57
CA ASN A 280 -45.27 27.08 4.76
C ASN A 280 -44.58 25.98 3.91
N ALA A 281 -45.18 24.81 3.84
CA ALA A 281 -44.67 23.68 3.08
C ALA A 281 -44.39 24.03 1.60
N GLY A 282 -45.13 24.96 1.03
CA GLY A 282 -44.91 25.49 -0.32
C GLY A 282 -43.58 26.23 -0.49
N THR A 283 -43.15 26.99 0.52
CA THR A 283 -41.86 27.72 0.48
C THR A 283 -40.68 26.76 0.61
N ALA A 284 -40.82 25.72 1.44
CA ALA A 284 -39.76 24.69 1.58
C ALA A 284 -39.60 23.88 0.30
N LEU A 285 -40.70 23.52 -0.36
CA LEU A 285 -40.68 22.82 -1.64
C LEU A 285 -40.07 23.69 -2.77
N GLY A 286 -40.32 24.99 -2.78
CA GLY A 286 -39.73 25.93 -3.73
C GLY A 286 -38.21 25.99 -3.62
N VAL A 287 -37.66 26.09 -2.41
CA VAL A 287 -36.19 26.09 -2.17
C VAL A 287 -35.55 24.79 -2.59
N ILE A 288 -36.20 23.64 -2.36
CA ILE A 288 -35.70 22.33 -2.79
C ILE A 288 -35.71 22.22 -4.32
N ALA A 289 -36.79 22.68 -4.98
CA ALA A 289 -36.93 22.69 -6.43
C ALA A 289 -35.84 23.55 -7.11
N ASP A 290 -35.59 24.76 -6.58
CA ASP A 290 -34.53 25.63 -7.07
C ASP A 290 -33.14 25.08 -6.86
N SER A 291 -32.88 24.42 -5.72
CA SER A 291 -31.61 23.77 -5.43
C SER A 291 -31.33 22.61 -6.39
N ILE A 292 -32.36 21.86 -6.76
CA ILE A 292 -32.23 20.77 -7.74
C ILE A 292 -32.05 21.38 -9.14
N ALA A 293 -32.80 22.37 -9.53
CA ALA A 293 -32.76 22.99 -10.85
C ALA A 293 -31.42 23.68 -11.16
N THR A 294 -30.72 24.18 -10.13
CA THR A 294 -29.42 24.84 -10.23
C THR A 294 -28.24 23.91 -9.95
N SER A 295 -28.49 22.64 -9.61
CA SER A 295 -27.44 21.67 -9.33
C SER A 295 -26.56 21.40 -10.56
N PRO A 296 -25.24 21.16 -10.39
CA PRO A 296 -24.32 20.91 -11.49
C PRO A 296 -24.76 19.82 -12.47
N PRO A 297 -25.34 18.68 -12.04
CA PRO A 297 -25.85 17.66 -12.98
C PRO A 297 -26.98 18.14 -13.86
N VAL A 298 -27.95 18.90 -13.29
CA VAL A 298 -29.12 19.39 -14.05
C VAL A 298 -28.72 20.51 -15.02
N THR A 299 -27.81 21.38 -14.62
CA THR A 299 -27.28 22.43 -15.53
C THR A 299 -26.44 21.85 -16.65
N PHE A 300 -25.69 20.75 -16.39
CA PHE A 300 -24.97 20.02 -17.42
C PHE A 300 -25.93 19.39 -18.45
N ILE A 301 -26.97 18.71 -18.00
CA ILE A 301 -27.98 18.10 -18.89
C ILE A 301 -28.68 19.15 -19.72
N LYS A 302 -29.09 20.28 -19.12
CA LYS A 302 -29.76 21.38 -19.86
C LYS A 302 -28.87 21.96 -20.97
N ARG A 303 -27.57 22.18 -20.72
CA ARG A 303 -26.62 22.67 -21.73
C ARG A 303 -26.46 21.69 -22.90
N HIS A 304 -26.35 20.39 -22.63
CA HIS A 304 -26.20 19.38 -23.68
C HIS A 304 -27.47 19.18 -24.46
N TRP A 305 -28.63 19.25 -23.82
CA TRP A 305 -29.92 19.19 -24.48
C TRP A 305 -30.13 20.34 -25.45
N GLN A 306 -29.78 21.57 -25.09
CA GLN A 306 -29.86 22.75 -25.97
C GLN A 306 -28.94 22.62 -27.19
N HIS A 307 -27.77 22.03 -27.06
CA HIS A 307 -26.89 21.74 -28.20
C HIS A 307 -27.45 20.68 -29.12
N TRP A 308 -28.12 19.66 -28.61
CA TRP A 308 -28.73 18.59 -29.42
C TRP A 308 -29.97 19.06 -30.20
N THR A 309 -30.79 19.92 -29.62
CA THR A 309 -32.01 20.42 -30.25
C THR A 309 -31.75 21.55 -31.24
N GLN A 310 -30.57 22.17 -31.26
CA GLN A 310 -30.21 23.22 -32.21
C GLN A 310 -29.34 22.76 -33.38
N ALA A 311 -28.95 21.49 -33.45
CA ALA A 311 -28.28 20.92 -34.59
C ALA A 311 -29.30 20.72 -35.72
N LYS A 312 -29.39 21.70 -36.66
CA LYS A 312 -30.15 21.55 -37.90
C LYS A 312 -29.53 20.44 -38.76
N PRO A 313 -30.32 19.54 -39.38
CA PRO A 313 -29.81 18.67 -40.40
C PRO A 313 -29.30 19.51 -41.56
N GLN A 314 -28.05 19.35 -41.93
CA GLN A 314 -27.52 19.82 -43.21
C GLN A 314 -28.07 18.91 -44.30
N ALA A 315 -28.80 19.53 -45.26
CA ALA A 315 -29.29 18.92 -46.48
C ALA A 315 -28.13 18.65 -47.44
#